data_e8f65ebcffa5778f79616a7443641b48
#
_entry.id   e8f65ebcffa5778f79616a7443641b48
#
_cell.length_a   1.000
_cell.length_b   1.000
_cell.length_c   1.000
_cell.angle_alpha   90.00
_cell.angle_beta   90.00
_cell.angle_gamma   90.00
#
_symmetry.space_group_name_H-M   'P 1'
#
loop_
_entity.id
_entity.type
_entity.pdbx_description
1 polymer ?
#
loop_
_entity_poly.entity_id
_entity_poly.type
_entity_poly.pdbx_seq_one_letter_code
_entity_poly.pdbx_strand_id
1 'polypeptide(L)'
;TLGFEVSRVTIEPFDLRQPVRYDLVIDRLTHWYYTSREWIKKAVVLNDTYVFNNPWSIQANEKHTSYCAMMRLGLKVPDTWMLPPKAYEQSADLQSTLSRYARYFDLGPIGAQLGYPLFMKPYDGGGWVGVSKVDDEAGLRAAYEASGTKLMHLQSAVLPYERFVRCIGLGPQTRAVNYDPAAPLHDRYCLDRDFLDPALASELEDITLTINAFFGWDF
;
A
#
# COMPACT_ATOMS: atom_id res chain seq x y z
N THR A 1 25.37 -17.34 14.96
CA THR A 1 24.49 -17.67 13.82
C THR A 1 23.35 -18.54 14.31
N LEU A 2 22.12 -18.23 13.92
CA LEU A 2 20.92 -18.98 14.30
C LEU A 2 20.75 -20.30 13.49
N GLY A 3 21.77 -20.71 12.72
CA GLY A 3 21.74 -21.94 11.92
C GLY A 3 20.98 -21.83 10.60
N PHE A 4 20.67 -20.60 10.14
CA PHE A 4 20.04 -20.37 8.84
C PHE A 4 21.09 -20.09 7.77
N GLU A 5 20.89 -20.69 6.59
CA GLU A 5 21.57 -20.30 5.37
C GLU A 5 20.72 -19.25 4.64
N VAL A 6 21.31 -18.12 4.30
CA VAL A 6 20.58 -17.00 3.68
C VAL A 6 21.18 -16.68 2.32
N SER A 7 20.34 -16.65 1.29
CA SER A 7 20.73 -16.27 -0.06
C SER A 7 19.70 -15.30 -0.68
N ARG A 8 20.13 -14.56 -1.71
CA ARG A 8 19.24 -13.70 -2.49
C ARG A 8 18.71 -14.47 -3.68
N VAL A 9 17.40 -14.34 -3.91
CA VAL A 9 16.78 -14.82 -5.15
C VAL A 9 16.90 -13.73 -6.21
N THR A 10 17.36 -14.09 -7.39
CA THR A 10 17.53 -13.19 -8.53
C THR A 10 16.27 -13.14 -9.38
N ILE A 11 16.08 -12.02 -10.12
CA ILE A 11 15.01 -11.88 -11.11
C ILE A 11 15.54 -12.41 -12.42
N GLU A 12 15.15 -13.61 -12.78
CA GLU A 12 15.62 -14.32 -14.00
C GLU A 12 14.50 -15.24 -14.52
N PRO A 13 14.61 -15.77 -15.77
CA PRO A 13 13.74 -16.81 -16.24
C PRO A 13 13.82 -18.04 -15.35
N PHE A 14 12.68 -18.70 -15.10
CA PHE A 14 12.64 -19.91 -14.31
C PHE A 14 11.77 -20.99 -14.96
N ASP A 15 12.21 -22.24 -14.83
CA ASP A 15 11.45 -23.41 -15.25
C ASP A 15 10.43 -23.77 -14.16
N LEU A 16 9.16 -23.92 -14.55
CA LEU A 16 8.11 -24.31 -13.62
C LEU A 16 8.34 -25.69 -12.99
N ARG A 17 9.04 -26.59 -13.67
CA ARG A 17 9.31 -27.95 -13.20
C ARG A 17 10.50 -28.04 -12.24
N GLN A 18 11.40 -27.08 -12.25
CA GLN A 18 12.53 -27.10 -11.32
C GLN A 18 12.06 -26.79 -9.91
N PRO A 19 12.41 -27.63 -8.91
CA PRO A 19 12.00 -27.39 -7.54
C PRO A 19 12.68 -26.15 -6.97
N VAL A 20 11.96 -25.43 -6.13
CA VAL A 20 12.49 -24.36 -5.30
C VAL A 20 13.07 -24.99 -4.03
N ARG A 21 14.30 -24.65 -3.67
CA ARG A 21 15.05 -25.23 -2.55
C ARG A 21 15.16 -24.28 -1.35
N TYR A 22 14.06 -23.57 -1.06
CA TYR A 22 13.99 -22.68 0.09
C TYR A 22 12.84 -23.12 1.01
N ASP A 23 13.13 -23.23 2.29
CA ASP A 23 12.11 -23.50 3.29
C ASP A 23 11.28 -22.23 3.56
N LEU A 24 11.93 -21.07 3.48
CA LEU A 24 11.33 -19.78 3.75
C LEU A 24 11.81 -18.71 2.78
N VAL A 25 10.89 -17.86 2.32
CA VAL A 25 11.19 -16.68 1.49
C VAL A 25 10.64 -15.42 2.16
N ILE A 26 11.49 -14.40 2.26
CA ILE A 26 11.07 -13.05 2.66
C ILE A 26 10.86 -12.21 1.40
N ASP A 27 9.60 -11.91 1.11
CA ASP A 27 9.24 -11.14 -0.07
C ASP A 27 9.30 -9.63 0.19
N ARG A 28 10.02 -8.93 -0.69
CA ARG A 28 10.14 -7.47 -0.66
C ARG A 28 9.81 -6.79 -1.99
N LEU A 29 9.47 -7.54 -3.02
CA LEU A 29 9.41 -7.04 -4.40
C LEU A 29 8.13 -7.38 -5.16
N THR A 30 7.31 -8.33 -4.73
CA THR A 30 6.21 -8.86 -5.56
C THR A 30 5.15 -7.84 -5.92
N HIS A 31 4.94 -6.81 -5.13
CA HIS A 31 4.01 -5.74 -5.47
C HIS A 31 4.50 -4.85 -6.63
N TRP A 32 5.81 -4.89 -6.93
CA TRP A 32 6.42 -4.12 -8.02
C TRP A 32 6.75 -4.96 -9.26
N TYR A 33 7.09 -6.26 -9.07
CA TYR A 33 7.67 -7.11 -10.11
C TYR A 33 6.91 -8.42 -10.27
N TYR A 34 6.21 -8.56 -11.38
CA TYR A 34 5.40 -9.75 -11.67
C TYR A 34 6.23 -11.04 -11.75
N THR A 35 7.44 -10.99 -12.29
CA THR A 35 8.32 -12.18 -12.37
C THR A 35 8.60 -12.75 -10.98
N SER A 36 8.94 -11.92 -10.01
CA SER A 36 9.15 -12.33 -8.62
C SER A 36 7.85 -12.88 -7.99
N ARG A 37 6.72 -12.23 -8.25
CA ARG A 37 5.41 -12.68 -7.77
C ARG A 37 5.08 -14.08 -8.27
N GLU A 38 5.23 -14.34 -9.56
CA GLU A 38 4.92 -15.64 -10.15
C GLU A 38 5.90 -16.72 -9.68
N TRP A 39 7.18 -16.37 -9.50
CA TRP A 39 8.15 -17.31 -8.92
C TRP A 39 7.77 -17.71 -7.48
N ILE A 40 7.35 -16.74 -6.65
CA ILE A 40 6.91 -17.00 -5.27
C ILE A 40 5.64 -17.85 -5.25
N LYS A 41 4.65 -17.56 -6.11
CA LYS A 41 3.46 -18.39 -6.23
C LYS A 41 3.81 -19.85 -6.59
N LYS A 42 4.75 -20.04 -7.52
CA LYS A 42 5.27 -21.36 -7.84
C LYS A 42 5.90 -22.04 -6.62
N ALA A 43 6.75 -21.31 -5.86
CA ALA A 43 7.40 -21.84 -4.68
C ALA A 43 6.40 -22.33 -3.63
N VAL A 44 5.34 -21.56 -3.40
CA VAL A 44 4.26 -21.97 -2.46
C VAL A 44 3.48 -23.17 -2.98
N VAL A 45 3.04 -23.13 -4.25
CA VAL A 45 2.12 -24.14 -4.79
C VAL A 45 2.81 -25.49 -5.03
N LEU A 46 4.06 -25.50 -5.48
CA LEU A 46 4.75 -26.72 -5.89
C LEU A 46 5.75 -27.25 -4.85
N ASN A 47 6.17 -26.41 -3.91
CA ASN A 47 7.25 -26.76 -3.00
C ASN A 47 6.95 -26.48 -1.53
N ASP A 48 5.70 -26.07 -1.20
CA ASP A 48 5.25 -25.74 0.15
C ASP A 48 6.17 -24.72 0.87
N THR A 49 6.87 -23.88 0.12
CA THR A 49 7.76 -22.85 0.67
C THR A 49 6.96 -21.84 1.49
N TYR A 50 7.35 -21.62 2.74
CA TYR A 50 6.74 -20.59 3.56
C TYR A 50 7.18 -19.20 3.12
N VAL A 51 6.24 -18.27 2.98
CA VAL A 51 6.54 -16.92 2.46
C VAL A 51 5.97 -15.83 3.37
N PHE A 52 6.79 -14.86 3.73
CA PHE A 52 6.38 -13.60 4.35
C PHE A 52 6.16 -12.52 3.26
N ASN A 53 4.97 -11.97 3.00
CA ASN A 53 3.67 -12.52 3.33
C ASN A 53 3.22 -13.44 2.19
N ASN A 54 2.15 -14.20 2.45
CA ASN A 54 1.56 -15.06 1.42
C ASN A 54 1.24 -14.23 0.15
N PRO A 55 1.68 -14.67 -1.06
CA PRO A 55 1.55 -13.89 -2.29
C PRO A 55 0.10 -13.58 -2.69
N TRP A 56 -0.86 -14.39 -2.29
CA TRP A 56 -2.29 -14.10 -2.51
C TRP A 56 -2.83 -13.04 -1.56
N SER A 57 -2.29 -12.95 -0.34
CA SER A 57 -2.64 -11.89 0.62
C SER A 57 -2.03 -10.54 0.25
N ILE A 58 -0.88 -10.51 -0.44
CA ILE A 58 -0.22 -9.28 -0.87
C ILE A 58 -1.07 -8.50 -1.90
N GLN A 59 -1.87 -9.18 -2.72
CA GLN A 59 -2.81 -8.50 -3.61
C GLN A 59 -3.89 -7.72 -2.84
N ALA A 60 -4.14 -8.08 -1.59
CA ALA A 60 -4.98 -7.31 -0.68
C ALA A 60 -4.27 -6.09 -0.06
N ASN A 61 -2.98 -5.92 -0.30
CA ASN A 61 -2.16 -4.84 0.27
C ASN A 61 -2.20 -3.52 -0.51
N GLU A 62 -3.12 -3.38 -1.44
CA GLU A 62 -3.39 -2.10 -2.08
C GLU A 62 -4.06 -1.16 -1.07
N LYS A 63 -3.72 0.13 -1.14
CA LYS A 63 -4.26 1.16 -0.23
C LYS A 63 -5.78 1.12 -0.12
N HIS A 64 -6.43 0.89 -1.25
CA HIS A 64 -7.90 0.81 -1.32
C HIS A 64 -8.47 -0.29 -0.43
N THR A 65 -8.01 -1.52 -0.62
CA THR A 65 -8.48 -2.68 0.16
C THR A 65 -8.16 -2.50 1.64
N SER A 66 -6.97 -1.99 1.96
CA SER A 66 -6.57 -1.71 3.34
C SER A 66 -7.49 -0.68 3.99
N TYR A 67 -7.84 0.42 3.31
CA TYR A 67 -8.79 1.41 3.86
C TYR A 67 -10.19 0.82 4.08
N CYS A 68 -10.70 0.05 3.13
CA CYS A 68 -11.99 -0.63 3.29
C CYS A 68 -11.98 -1.59 4.49
N ALA A 69 -10.91 -2.36 4.66
CA ALA A 69 -10.76 -3.25 5.79
C ALA A 69 -10.67 -2.49 7.13
N MET A 70 -9.90 -1.42 7.19
CA MET A 70 -9.79 -0.58 8.39
C MET A 70 -11.15 0.03 8.77
N MET A 71 -11.91 0.55 7.82
CA MET A 71 -13.26 1.06 8.07
C MET A 71 -14.19 -0.05 8.59
N ARG A 72 -14.11 -1.25 8.02
CA ARG A 72 -14.88 -2.42 8.49
C ARG A 72 -14.52 -2.83 9.92
N LEU A 73 -13.27 -2.67 10.30
CA LEU A 73 -12.75 -2.94 11.65
C LEU A 73 -13.06 -1.79 12.65
N GLY A 74 -13.72 -0.72 12.21
CA GLY A 74 -14.03 0.43 13.04
C GLY A 74 -12.82 1.37 13.28
N LEU A 75 -11.75 1.19 12.53
CA LEU A 75 -10.57 2.05 12.61
C LEU A 75 -10.79 3.35 11.83
N LYS A 76 -10.23 4.43 12.33
CA LYS A 76 -10.31 5.74 11.66
C LYS A 76 -9.41 5.77 10.43
N VAL A 77 -10.00 6.16 9.31
CA VAL A 77 -9.29 6.37 8.04
C VAL A 77 -9.67 7.75 7.53
N PRO A 78 -8.73 8.53 6.95
CA PRO A 78 -9.08 9.81 6.33
C PRO A 78 -10.11 9.61 5.21
N ASP A 79 -11.03 10.54 5.06
CA ASP A 79 -12.05 10.48 4.01
C ASP A 79 -11.39 10.37 2.64
N THR A 80 -11.81 9.40 1.87
CA THR A 80 -11.13 9.02 0.63
C THR A 80 -12.13 8.74 -0.49
N TRP A 81 -11.91 9.34 -1.65
CA TRP A 81 -12.57 9.00 -2.90
C TRP A 81 -11.61 8.26 -3.82
N MET A 82 -12.13 7.29 -4.55
CA MET A 82 -11.41 6.68 -5.67
C MET A 82 -11.83 7.35 -6.95
N LEU A 83 -10.87 7.89 -7.69
CA LEU A 83 -11.08 8.54 -8.98
C LEU A 83 -10.65 7.59 -10.10
N PRO A 84 -11.53 7.36 -11.11
CA PRO A 84 -11.16 6.57 -12.26
C PRO A 84 -9.98 7.21 -13.00
N PRO A 85 -9.25 6.48 -13.86
CA PRO A 85 -8.20 7.06 -14.69
C PRO A 85 -8.72 8.22 -15.53
N LYS A 86 -7.92 9.28 -15.66
CA LYS A 86 -8.23 10.42 -16.55
C LYS A 86 -8.22 9.99 -18.01
N ALA A 87 -7.34 9.09 -18.35
CA ALA A 87 -7.19 8.53 -19.69
C ALA A 87 -7.11 7.00 -19.61
N TYR A 88 -7.38 6.35 -20.73
CA TYR A 88 -7.30 4.90 -20.86
C TYR A 88 -6.43 4.54 -22.05
N GLU A 89 -5.69 3.42 -21.93
CA GLU A 89 -5.00 2.85 -23.08
C GLU A 89 -6.02 2.46 -24.15
N GLN A 90 -5.70 2.74 -25.41
CA GLN A 90 -6.64 2.52 -26.50
C GLN A 90 -6.77 1.02 -26.79
N SER A 91 -8.00 0.54 -26.84
CA SER A 91 -8.34 -0.80 -27.32
C SER A 91 -9.64 -0.77 -28.11
N ALA A 92 -9.84 -1.73 -29.01
CA ALA A 92 -11.01 -1.76 -29.89
C ALA A 92 -12.34 -1.77 -29.11
N ASP A 93 -12.40 -2.47 -27.99
CA ASP A 93 -13.61 -2.64 -27.20
C ASP A 93 -13.81 -1.53 -26.15
N LEU A 94 -12.74 -0.80 -25.81
CA LEU A 94 -12.77 0.16 -24.72
C LEU A 94 -13.68 1.35 -25.02
N GLN A 95 -13.65 1.89 -26.22
CA GLN A 95 -14.50 3.03 -26.61
C GLN A 95 -15.97 2.69 -26.46
N SER A 96 -16.38 1.51 -26.90
CA SER A 96 -17.75 1.01 -26.74
C SER A 96 -18.12 0.85 -25.26
N THR A 97 -17.21 0.34 -24.44
CA THR A 97 -17.40 0.16 -23.01
C THR A 97 -17.53 1.50 -22.30
N LEU A 98 -16.62 2.43 -22.56
CA LEU A 98 -16.65 3.78 -21.94
C LEU A 98 -17.93 4.55 -22.32
N SER A 99 -18.35 4.48 -23.58
CA SER A 99 -19.58 5.16 -24.03
C SER A 99 -20.84 4.65 -23.31
N ARG A 100 -20.86 3.39 -22.89
CA ARG A 100 -22.01 2.76 -22.22
C ARG A 100 -21.95 2.95 -20.70
N TYR A 101 -20.78 2.83 -20.09
CA TYR A 101 -20.63 2.67 -18.65
C TYR A 101 -19.93 3.82 -17.96
N ALA A 102 -19.10 4.62 -18.64
CA ALA A 102 -18.49 5.80 -18.04
C ALA A 102 -19.58 6.85 -17.70
N ARG A 103 -19.41 7.50 -16.57
CA ARG A 103 -20.27 8.61 -16.14
C ARG A 103 -19.42 9.83 -15.94
N TYR A 104 -19.96 10.95 -16.37
CA TYR A 104 -19.36 12.25 -16.05
C TYR A 104 -19.41 12.49 -14.54
N PHE A 105 -18.33 13.02 -13.99
CA PHE A 105 -18.25 13.50 -12.62
C PHE A 105 -17.50 14.83 -12.58
N ASP A 106 -17.81 15.65 -11.58
CA ASP A 106 -17.13 16.91 -11.34
C ASP A 106 -16.23 16.80 -10.11
N LEU A 107 -14.97 17.21 -10.27
CA LEU A 107 -13.98 17.21 -9.20
C LEU A 107 -14.22 18.30 -8.16
N GLY A 108 -14.81 19.41 -8.54
CA GLY A 108 -15.05 20.56 -7.65
C GLY A 108 -15.86 20.17 -6.41
N PRO A 109 -17.09 19.61 -6.57
CA PRO A 109 -17.89 19.16 -5.43
C PRO A 109 -17.19 18.08 -4.57
N ILE A 110 -16.44 17.15 -5.19
CA ILE A 110 -15.69 16.13 -4.46
C ILE A 110 -14.60 16.77 -3.60
N GLY A 111 -13.81 17.67 -4.19
CA GLY A 111 -12.77 18.40 -3.47
C GLY A 111 -13.34 19.26 -2.34
N ALA A 112 -14.45 19.96 -2.59
CA ALA A 112 -15.13 20.76 -1.58
C ALA A 112 -15.68 19.93 -0.42
N GLN A 113 -16.23 18.73 -0.71
CA GLN A 113 -16.73 17.80 0.31
C GLN A 113 -15.60 17.28 1.21
N LEU A 114 -14.45 16.94 0.64
CA LEU A 114 -13.29 16.43 1.38
C LEU A 114 -12.58 17.52 2.18
N GLY A 115 -12.62 18.77 1.72
CA GLY A 115 -11.94 19.91 2.34
C GLY A 115 -10.43 19.94 2.04
N TYR A 116 -9.95 21.10 1.58
CA TYR A 116 -8.52 21.28 1.29
C TYR A 116 -7.70 21.55 2.57
N PRO A 117 -6.42 21.15 2.64
CA PRO A 117 -5.65 20.50 1.59
C PRO A 117 -5.97 19.00 1.46
N LEU A 118 -5.73 18.47 0.25
CA LEU A 118 -5.94 17.07 -0.09
C LEU A 118 -4.63 16.40 -0.54
N PHE A 119 -4.60 15.09 -0.48
CA PHE A 119 -3.58 14.29 -1.14
C PHE A 119 -4.18 13.45 -2.27
N MET A 120 -3.64 13.62 -3.48
CA MET A 120 -3.92 12.71 -4.59
C MET A 120 -2.76 11.74 -4.74
N LYS A 121 -3.05 10.45 -4.79
CA LYS A 121 -2.04 9.38 -4.83
C LYS A 121 -2.52 8.17 -5.63
N PRO A 122 -1.62 7.45 -6.31
CA PRO A 122 -1.98 6.18 -6.96
C PRO A 122 -2.58 5.20 -5.94
N TYR A 123 -3.56 4.41 -6.38
CA TYR A 123 -4.19 3.39 -5.53
C TYR A 123 -3.19 2.31 -5.09
N ASP A 124 -2.20 2.02 -5.92
CA ASP A 124 -1.11 1.09 -5.70
C ASP A 124 0.23 1.79 -5.43
N GLY A 125 1.27 1.02 -5.21
CA GLY A 125 2.62 1.55 -5.01
C GLY A 125 2.88 2.17 -3.64
N GLY A 126 4.05 2.76 -3.47
CA GLY A 126 4.53 3.30 -2.20
C GLY A 126 5.64 4.33 -2.37
N GLY A 127 6.34 4.65 -1.28
CA GLY A 127 7.52 5.54 -1.33
C GLY A 127 7.23 6.99 -1.73
N TRP A 128 5.98 7.46 -1.61
CA TRP A 128 5.54 8.79 -2.05
C TRP A 128 5.58 9.02 -3.57
N VAL A 129 5.80 7.98 -4.37
CA VAL A 129 5.83 8.09 -5.82
C VAL A 129 4.43 8.43 -6.36
N GLY A 130 4.33 9.51 -7.15
CA GLY A 130 3.08 9.96 -7.75
C GLY A 130 2.08 10.56 -6.75
N VAL A 131 2.50 10.93 -5.56
CA VAL A 131 1.68 11.64 -4.57
C VAL A 131 1.78 13.14 -4.80
N SER A 132 0.63 13.80 -4.88
CA SER A 132 0.51 15.26 -5.00
C SER A 132 -0.28 15.82 -3.83
N LYS A 133 0.24 16.85 -3.16
CA LYS A 133 -0.55 17.69 -2.26
C LYS A 133 -1.31 18.71 -3.10
N VAL A 134 -2.57 18.92 -2.77
CA VAL A 134 -3.50 19.76 -3.51
C VAL A 134 -4.14 20.72 -2.51
N ASP A 135 -3.94 22.00 -2.74
CA ASP A 135 -4.37 23.03 -1.80
C ASP A 135 -5.67 23.74 -2.23
N ASP A 136 -6.11 23.54 -3.48
CA ASP A 136 -7.33 24.12 -4.04
C ASP A 136 -7.87 23.32 -5.23
N GLU A 137 -9.00 23.77 -5.79
CA GLU A 137 -9.65 23.12 -6.94
C GLU A 137 -8.79 23.17 -8.21
N ALA A 138 -8.08 24.25 -8.45
CA ALA A 138 -7.23 24.38 -9.64
C ALA A 138 -6.07 23.37 -9.59
N GLY A 139 -5.44 23.24 -8.43
CA GLY A 139 -4.44 22.22 -8.15
C GLY A 139 -5.00 20.80 -8.28
N LEU A 140 -6.24 20.56 -7.82
CA LEU A 140 -6.90 19.26 -7.95
C LEU A 140 -7.09 18.89 -9.43
N ARG A 141 -7.60 19.80 -10.23
CA ARG A 141 -7.78 19.57 -11.67
C ARG A 141 -6.45 19.31 -12.38
N ALA A 142 -5.43 20.10 -12.07
CA ALA A 142 -4.08 19.90 -12.63
C ALA A 142 -3.48 18.55 -12.26
N ALA A 143 -3.57 18.14 -11.00
CA ALA A 143 -3.08 16.85 -10.53
C ALA A 143 -3.82 15.67 -11.19
N TYR A 144 -5.14 15.80 -11.39
CA TYR A 144 -5.94 14.77 -12.06
C TYR A 144 -5.60 14.68 -13.56
N GLU A 145 -5.43 15.79 -14.25
CA GLU A 145 -4.95 15.77 -15.64
C GLU A 145 -3.59 15.07 -15.76
N ALA A 146 -2.66 15.34 -14.83
CA ALA A 146 -1.34 14.74 -14.81
C ALA A 146 -1.34 13.24 -14.41
N SER A 147 -2.42 12.71 -13.84
CA SER A 147 -2.50 11.31 -13.42
C SER A 147 -2.54 10.32 -14.59
N GLY A 148 -2.98 10.77 -15.76
CA GLY A 148 -3.02 9.97 -16.98
C GLY A 148 -3.85 8.69 -16.83
N THR A 149 -3.24 7.55 -17.05
CA THR A 149 -3.91 6.24 -17.00
C THR A 149 -3.97 5.62 -15.60
N LYS A 150 -3.54 6.33 -14.57
CA LYS A 150 -3.51 5.80 -13.19
C LYS A 150 -4.87 5.96 -12.51
N LEU A 151 -5.29 4.92 -11.82
CA LEU A 151 -6.38 4.97 -10.86
C LEU A 151 -5.88 5.70 -9.60
N MET A 152 -6.61 6.68 -9.12
CA MET A 152 -6.14 7.57 -8.06
C MET A 152 -7.05 7.54 -6.83
N HIS A 153 -6.45 7.66 -5.65
CA HIS A 153 -7.15 8.10 -4.44
C HIS A 153 -7.02 9.61 -4.28
N LEU A 154 -8.14 10.26 -3.98
CA LEU A 154 -8.20 11.62 -3.45
C LEU A 154 -8.59 11.54 -1.99
N GLN A 155 -7.76 12.03 -1.10
CA GLN A 155 -7.89 11.83 0.34
C GLN A 155 -7.71 13.14 1.10
N SER A 156 -8.55 13.36 2.13
CA SER A 156 -8.39 14.47 3.05
C SER A 156 -7.04 14.41 3.76
N ALA A 157 -6.38 15.56 3.94
CA ALA A 157 -5.14 15.62 4.69
C ALA A 157 -5.44 15.62 6.20
N VAL A 158 -4.73 14.78 6.93
CA VAL A 158 -4.74 14.82 8.40
C VAL A 158 -3.65 15.79 8.86
N LEU A 159 -4.03 17.04 9.03
CA LEU A 159 -3.12 18.13 9.40
C LEU A 159 -3.81 19.07 10.41
N PRO A 160 -3.08 19.65 11.38
CA PRO A 160 -1.71 19.27 11.73
C PRO A 160 -1.67 17.92 12.46
N TYR A 161 -0.51 17.28 12.48
CA TYR A 161 -0.25 16.11 13.33
C TYR A 161 1.00 16.38 14.18
N GLU A 162 0.99 15.88 15.40
CA GLU A 162 2.13 16.03 16.32
C GLU A 162 3.18 14.95 16.07
N ARG A 163 2.72 13.75 15.69
CA ARG A 163 3.59 12.58 15.48
C ARG A 163 3.11 11.77 14.29
N PHE A 164 4.05 11.21 13.57
CA PHE A 164 3.78 10.22 12.53
C PHE A 164 4.42 8.90 12.94
N VAL A 165 3.60 7.91 13.25
CA VAL A 165 4.06 6.61 13.73
C VAL A 165 3.88 5.56 12.65
N ARG A 166 4.90 4.75 12.41
CA ARG A 166 4.80 3.54 11.60
C ARG A 166 4.83 2.32 12.50
N CYS A 167 3.84 1.46 12.35
CA CYS A 167 3.79 0.18 13.05
C CYS A 167 4.26 -0.93 12.11
N ILE A 168 5.08 -1.81 12.64
CA ILE A 168 5.62 -2.98 11.93
C ILE A 168 5.23 -4.19 12.76
N GLY A 169 4.60 -5.17 12.12
CA GLY A 169 4.29 -6.46 12.74
C GLY A 169 5.24 -7.54 12.22
N LEU A 170 5.58 -8.51 13.06
CA LEU A 170 6.29 -9.73 12.68
C LEU A 170 5.81 -10.87 13.57
N GLY A 171 4.95 -11.73 13.01
CA GLY A 171 4.24 -12.73 13.81
C GLY A 171 3.44 -12.04 14.93
N PRO A 172 3.56 -12.49 16.18
CA PRO A 172 2.88 -11.89 17.32
C PRO A 172 3.56 -10.64 17.87
N GLN A 173 4.69 -10.23 17.30
CA GLN A 173 5.46 -9.07 17.77
C GLN A 173 5.14 -7.83 16.94
N THR A 174 5.07 -6.69 17.60
CA THR A 174 4.90 -5.39 16.95
C THR A 174 6.00 -4.42 17.34
N ARG A 175 6.20 -3.43 16.49
CA ARG A 175 7.12 -2.32 16.76
C ARG A 175 6.56 -1.03 16.20
N ALA A 176 6.33 -0.07 17.07
CA ALA A 176 6.08 1.31 16.66
C ALA A 176 7.42 2.04 16.45
N VAL A 177 7.52 2.80 15.38
CA VAL A 177 8.70 3.58 15.01
C VAL A 177 8.26 5.00 14.68
N ASN A 178 8.93 5.98 15.25
CA ASN A 178 8.72 7.37 14.88
C ASN A 178 9.24 7.60 13.45
N TYR A 179 8.42 8.26 12.63
CA TYR A 179 8.70 8.43 11.21
C TYR A 179 8.54 9.89 10.82
N ASP A 180 9.57 10.48 10.25
CA ASP A 180 9.52 11.83 9.70
C ASP A 180 9.38 11.77 8.16
N PRO A 181 8.19 12.03 7.60
CA PRO A 181 7.99 12.01 6.16
C PRO A 181 8.73 13.14 5.41
N ALA A 182 9.13 14.21 6.11
CA ALA A 182 9.84 15.34 5.53
C ALA A 182 11.35 15.12 5.45
N ALA A 183 11.89 14.21 6.25
CA ALA A 183 13.32 13.89 6.26
C ALA A 183 13.76 13.15 4.97
N PRO A 184 15.04 13.18 4.61
CA PRO A 184 15.62 12.32 3.58
C PRO A 184 15.28 10.85 3.83
N LEU A 185 15.13 10.05 2.76
CA LEU A 185 14.63 8.68 2.83
C LEU A 185 15.34 7.79 3.87
N HIS A 186 16.65 7.95 4.02
CA HIS A 186 17.47 7.17 4.96
C HIS A 186 17.36 7.63 6.42
N ASP A 187 16.85 8.85 6.66
CA ASP A 187 16.73 9.45 8.00
C ASP A 187 15.27 9.45 8.52
N ARG A 188 14.32 8.95 7.75
CA ARG A 188 12.90 8.98 8.11
C ARG A 188 12.52 8.12 9.29
N TYR A 189 13.32 7.11 9.62
CA TYR A 189 13.06 6.19 10.72
C TYR A 189 13.89 6.57 11.93
N CYS A 190 13.25 7.12 12.95
CA CYS A 190 13.92 7.48 14.19
C CYS A 190 13.76 6.33 15.20
N LEU A 191 14.88 5.77 15.64
CA LEU A 191 14.92 4.62 16.55
C LEU A 191 14.82 5.02 18.03
N ASP A 192 14.07 6.05 18.35
CA ASP A 192 13.71 6.35 19.74
C ASP A 192 12.75 5.27 20.26
N ARG A 193 13.02 4.71 21.44
CA ARG A 193 12.22 3.63 22.01
C ARG A 193 11.11 4.12 22.91
N ASP A 194 11.29 5.30 23.49
CA ASP A 194 10.44 5.84 24.56
C ASP A 194 9.63 7.06 24.09
N PHE A 195 9.40 7.19 22.79
CA PHE A 195 8.70 8.34 22.19
C PHE A 195 7.17 8.28 22.34
N LEU A 196 6.61 7.13 22.73
CA LEU A 196 5.17 6.93 22.96
C LEU A 196 4.88 6.70 24.44
N ASP A 197 3.76 7.23 24.89
CA ASP A 197 3.22 6.79 26.17
C ASP A 197 2.73 5.33 26.11
N PRO A 198 2.69 4.61 27.24
CA PRO A 198 2.35 3.20 27.26
C PRO A 198 0.93 2.88 26.74
N ALA A 199 -0.04 3.76 26.95
CA ALA A 199 -1.41 3.54 26.51
C ALA A 199 -1.51 3.60 24.99
N LEU A 200 -0.91 4.62 24.38
CA LEU A 200 -0.85 4.75 22.93
C LEU A 200 -0.04 3.62 22.29
N ALA A 201 1.06 3.20 22.93
CA ALA A 201 1.85 2.07 22.44
C ALA A 201 1.02 0.77 22.38
N SER A 202 0.23 0.50 23.45
CA SER A 202 -0.68 -0.65 23.49
C SER A 202 -1.79 -0.56 22.44
N GLU A 203 -2.40 0.61 22.26
CA GLU A 203 -3.43 0.81 21.22
C GLU A 203 -2.87 0.54 19.82
N LEU A 204 -1.67 1.02 19.51
CA LEU A 204 -1.02 0.82 18.23
C LEU A 204 -0.64 -0.66 18.00
N GLU A 205 -0.24 -1.36 19.05
CA GLU A 205 -0.02 -2.81 19.00
C GLU A 205 -1.31 -3.56 18.66
N ASP A 206 -2.40 -3.29 19.36
CA ASP A 206 -3.71 -3.91 19.15
C ASP A 206 -4.23 -3.65 17.73
N ILE A 207 -4.11 -2.41 17.23
CA ILE A 207 -4.46 -2.04 15.85
C ILE A 207 -3.63 -2.85 14.85
N THR A 208 -2.31 -2.94 15.06
CA THR A 208 -1.39 -3.63 14.16
C THR A 208 -1.72 -5.11 14.09
N LEU A 209 -1.89 -5.77 15.25
CA LEU A 209 -2.22 -7.20 15.32
C LEU A 209 -3.62 -7.48 14.74
N THR A 210 -4.59 -6.59 14.97
CA THR A 210 -5.94 -6.71 14.40
C THR A 210 -5.91 -6.67 12.88
N ILE A 211 -5.15 -5.75 12.28
CA ILE A 211 -5.00 -5.64 10.82
C ILE A 211 -4.29 -6.89 10.26
N ASN A 212 -3.20 -7.32 10.89
CA ASN A 212 -2.47 -8.51 10.48
C ASN A 212 -3.36 -9.76 10.54
N ALA A 213 -4.11 -9.93 11.61
CA ALA A 213 -5.05 -11.05 11.75
C ALA A 213 -6.16 -11.03 10.69
N PHE A 214 -6.69 -9.84 10.37
CA PHE A 214 -7.74 -9.70 9.35
C PHE A 214 -7.26 -10.14 7.96
N PHE A 215 -6.03 -9.79 7.60
CA PHE A 215 -5.46 -10.14 6.29
C PHE A 215 -4.69 -11.47 6.29
N GLY A 216 -4.47 -12.08 7.44
CA GLY A 216 -3.59 -13.25 7.57
C GLY A 216 -2.13 -12.90 7.25
N TRP A 217 -1.67 -11.73 7.65
CA TRP A 217 -0.28 -11.28 7.46
C TRP A 217 0.59 -11.67 8.64
N ASP A 218 1.79 -12.12 8.31
CA ASP A 218 2.85 -12.42 9.30
C ASP A 218 3.87 -11.28 9.41
N PHE A 219 3.84 -10.34 8.43
CA PHE A 219 4.80 -9.23 8.35
C PHE A 219 4.21 -8.02 7.62
#